data_cff2cbca22b0584738993235e0fff58c
#
_entry.id   cff2cbca22b0584738993235e0fff58c
#
_cell.length_a   1.000
_cell.length_b   1.000
_cell.length_c   1.000
_cell.angle_alpha   90.00
_cell.angle_beta   90.00
_cell.angle_gamma   90.00
#
_symmetry.space_group_name_H-M   'P 1'
#
loop_
_entity.id
_entity.type
_entity.pdbx_description
1 polymer ?
#
loop_
_entity_poly.entity_id
_entity_poly.type
_entity_poly.pdbx_seq_one_letter_code
_entity_poly.pdbx_strand_id
1 'polypeptide(L)'
;MKKIYLLSSLILILNFLIACEENSEKVVSSEIKTYENPPSMTIDQNKDYQAVFYLKKGGTFTVDLFEKFTPITVNNFVFLANDDFYDNTSFHRVIDDFMAQGGDPTGTGTGGPGYYFENEFHPEVRHDSAGILSMANAGVQMGKGTNGSQFFITFKALHPLDGYESTTSDKLKNCKMPMTSCHTVFGKVIEGMNVVNNISRRDPLVATESGDIIQNIEIIVNK
;
A
#
# COMPACT_ATOMS: atom_id res chain seq x y z
N MET A 1 22.66 64.40 69.92
CA MET A 1 22.99 64.16 68.49
C MET A 1 23.33 62.70 68.30
N LYS A 2 22.31 61.87 67.84
CA LYS A 2 22.47 60.41 67.61
C LYS A 2 22.56 60.18 66.12
N LYS A 3 23.71 59.65 65.68
CA LYS A 3 23.93 59.24 64.30
C LYS A 3 23.27 57.85 64.08
N ILE A 4 22.32 57.74 63.15
CA ILE A 4 21.73 56.49 62.75
C ILE A 4 22.52 55.98 61.54
N TYR A 5 23.13 54.79 61.66
CA TYR A 5 23.72 54.07 60.50
C TYR A 5 22.68 53.19 59.80
N LEU A 6 22.43 53.48 58.58
CA LEU A 6 21.60 52.60 57.69
C LEU A 6 22.50 51.49 57.17
N LEU A 7 22.21 50.27 57.56
CA LEU A 7 22.78 49.05 56.96
C LEU A 7 22.00 48.72 55.75
N SER A 8 22.57 48.89 54.57
CA SER A 8 21.95 48.43 53.31
C SER A 8 22.31 46.95 53.11
N SER A 9 21.27 46.06 53.23
CA SER A 9 21.41 44.65 52.99
C SER A 9 21.23 44.37 51.47
N LEU A 10 22.34 44.02 50.82
CA LEU A 10 22.32 43.61 49.37
C LEU A 10 21.89 42.18 49.28
N ILE A 11 20.64 41.95 48.89
CA ILE A 11 20.10 40.61 48.61
C ILE A 11 20.50 40.23 47.20
N LEU A 12 21.45 39.31 47.08
CA LEU A 12 21.85 38.70 45.80
C LEU A 12 20.83 37.65 45.42
N ILE A 13 19.94 37.97 44.49
CA ILE A 13 18.98 36.99 43.90
C ILE A 13 19.74 36.21 42.83
N LEU A 14 20.11 34.97 43.14
CA LEU A 14 20.70 34.03 42.22
C LEU A 14 19.56 33.42 41.38
N ASN A 15 19.35 33.95 40.17
CA ASN A 15 18.40 33.35 39.20
C ASN A 15 19.00 32.05 38.63
N PHE A 16 18.52 30.92 39.13
CA PHE A 16 18.77 29.64 38.52
C PHE A 16 17.87 29.56 37.26
N LEU A 17 18.45 29.82 36.09
CA LEU A 17 17.83 29.51 34.81
C LEU A 17 17.90 27.99 34.63
N ILE A 18 16.83 27.30 34.97
CA ILE A 18 16.61 25.92 34.52
C ILE A 18 16.32 25.99 33.02
N ALA A 19 17.30 25.70 32.18
CA ALA A 19 17.10 25.44 30.78
C ALA A 19 16.39 24.08 30.68
N CYS A 20 15.07 24.08 30.48
CA CYS A 20 14.39 22.92 29.92
C CYS A 20 14.86 22.78 28.48
N GLU A 21 15.75 21.85 28.19
CA GLU A 21 15.93 21.31 26.86
C GLU A 21 14.62 20.57 26.49
N GLU A 22 13.75 21.23 25.75
CA GLU A 22 12.70 20.57 25.02
C GLU A 22 13.36 19.69 23.94
N ASN A 23 13.48 18.39 24.24
CA ASN A 23 13.74 17.38 23.25
C ASN A 23 12.51 17.34 22.33
N SER A 24 12.44 18.23 21.37
CA SER A 24 11.51 18.10 20.26
C SER A 24 11.99 16.92 19.42
N GLU A 25 11.46 15.73 19.71
CA GLU A 25 11.49 14.65 18.74
C GLU A 25 10.91 15.22 17.44
N LYS A 26 11.79 15.45 16.47
CA LYS A 26 11.39 15.77 15.11
C LYS A 26 10.56 14.61 14.64
N VAL A 27 9.23 14.74 14.67
CA VAL A 27 8.34 13.88 13.91
C VAL A 27 8.72 14.09 12.45
N VAL A 28 9.56 13.20 11.93
CA VAL A 28 9.84 13.13 10.51
C VAL A 28 8.55 12.61 9.88
N SER A 29 7.69 13.53 9.46
CA SER A 29 6.60 13.19 8.54
C SER A 29 7.29 12.72 7.26
N SER A 30 7.28 11.42 6.99
CA SER A 30 7.73 10.91 5.70
C SER A 30 6.85 11.57 4.64
N GLU A 31 7.47 12.36 3.79
CA GLU A 31 6.78 12.97 2.65
C GLU A 31 6.24 11.85 1.75
N ILE A 32 4.94 11.91 1.42
CA ILE A 32 4.33 10.91 0.56
C ILE A 32 4.95 11.03 -0.83
N LYS A 33 5.58 9.95 -1.30
CA LYS A 33 6.17 9.90 -2.64
C LYS A 33 5.09 10.01 -3.71
N THR A 34 5.32 10.87 -4.69
CA THR A 34 4.43 11.04 -5.85
C THR A 34 5.26 11.15 -7.12
N TYR A 35 4.70 10.70 -8.24
CA TYR A 35 5.37 10.65 -9.54
C TYR A 35 4.45 11.25 -10.60
N GLU A 36 5.03 11.90 -11.61
CA GLU A 36 4.26 12.54 -12.67
C GLU A 36 3.65 11.54 -13.67
N ASN A 37 4.34 10.42 -13.91
CA ASN A 37 3.97 9.44 -14.92
C ASN A 37 4.19 8.00 -14.42
N PRO A 38 3.47 7.00 -14.97
CA PRO A 38 3.81 5.60 -14.77
C PRO A 38 5.26 5.31 -15.17
N PRO A 39 5.94 4.34 -14.50
CA PRO A 39 7.32 4.02 -14.81
C PRO A 39 7.48 3.44 -16.23
N SER A 40 8.60 3.77 -16.89
CA SER A 40 8.99 3.05 -18.09
C SER A 40 9.23 1.57 -17.77
N MET A 41 9.09 0.69 -18.78
CA MET A 41 9.33 -0.75 -18.61
C MET A 41 10.80 -1.02 -18.27
N THR A 42 11.05 -1.62 -17.12
CA THR A 42 12.39 -1.97 -16.61
C THR A 42 12.53 -3.43 -16.24
N ILE A 43 11.42 -4.16 -16.06
CA ILE A 43 11.47 -5.59 -15.79
C ILE A 43 11.81 -6.38 -17.08
N ASP A 44 12.48 -7.52 -16.91
CA ASP A 44 12.73 -8.50 -17.96
C ASP A 44 11.70 -9.63 -17.81
N GLN A 45 10.76 -9.73 -18.75
CA GLN A 45 9.68 -10.75 -18.75
C GLN A 45 10.18 -12.19 -18.89
N ASN A 46 11.48 -12.43 -19.14
CA ASN A 46 12.08 -13.75 -19.17
C ASN A 46 12.63 -14.19 -17.80
N LYS A 47 12.55 -13.32 -16.79
CA LYS A 47 12.90 -13.59 -15.41
C LYS A 47 11.66 -13.84 -14.60
N ASP A 48 11.82 -14.48 -13.46
CA ASP A 48 10.76 -14.75 -12.50
C ASP A 48 10.85 -13.75 -11.33
N TYR A 49 9.77 -13.08 -11.03
CA TYR A 49 9.70 -12.04 -10.00
C TYR A 49 8.82 -12.48 -8.85
N GLN A 50 9.34 -12.36 -7.64
CA GLN A 50 8.58 -12.61 -6.42
C GLN A 50 8.61 -11.38 -5.52
N ALA A 51 7.54 -11.15 -4.78
CA ALA A 51 7.44 -10.10 -3.78
C ALA A 51 7.26 -10.71 -2.39
N VAL A 52 8.20 -10.43 -1.49
CA VAL A 52 8.13 -10.82 -0.08
C VAL A 52 7.61 -9.65 0.73
N PHE A 53 6.45 -9.81 1.32
CA PHE A 53 5.81 -8.83 2.20
C PHE A 53 6.23 -9.08 3.64
N TYR A 54 6.73 -8.06 4.32
CA TYR A 54 7.03 -8.07 5.74
C TYR A 54 5.99 -7.24 6.48
N LEU A 55 5.31 -7.83 7.48
CA LEU A 55 4.33 -7.10 8.28
C LEU A 55 4.96 -6.61 9.59
N LYS A 56 4.68 -5.38 9.98
CA LYS A 56 5.22 -4.77 11.20
C LYS A 56 4.81 -5.52 12.48
N LYS A 57 3.64 -6.15 12.49
CA LYS A 57 3.20 -7.02 13.60
C LYS A 57 3.88 -8.38 13.64
N GLY A 58 4.76 -8.65 12.67
CA GLY A 58 5.41 -9.95 12.46
C GLY A 58 4.68 -10.81 11.44
N GLY A 59 5.44 -11.73 10.84
CA GLY A 59 5.01 -12.61 9.76
C GLY A 59 5.36 -12.06 8.37
N THR A 60 5.57 -13.00 7.46
CA THR A 60 5.89 -12.75 6.06
C THR A 60 5.02 -13.60 5.16
N PHE A 61 4.77 -13.12 3.95
CA PHE A 61 4.19 -13.93 2.90
C PHE A 61 4.85 -13.57 1.56
N THR A 62 4.92 -14.55 0.66
CA THR A 62 5.55 -14.42 -0.65
C THR A 62 4.49 -14.52 -1.75
N VAL A 63 4.58 -13.63 -2.71
CA VAL A 63 3.72 -13.57 -3.89
C VAL A 63 4.58 -13.82 -5.13
N ASP A 64 4.18 -14.76 -5.96
CA ASP A 64 4.65 -14.94 -7.32
C ASP A 64 3.99 -13.91 -8.24
N LEU A 65 4.79 -13.10 -8.96
CA LEU A 65 4.29 -12.05 -9.83
C LEU A 65 4.15 -12.57 -11.27
N PHE A 66 3.14 -12.08 -11.98
CA PHE A 66 2.79 -12.59 -13.30
C PHE A 66 3.32 -11.70 -14.43
N GLU A 67 4.65 -11.47 -14.46
CA GLU A 67 5.34 -10.60 -15.42
C GLU A 67 5.12 -10.98 -16.88
N LYS A 68 4.85 -12.26 -17.17
CA LYS A 68 4.57 -12.75 -18.54
C LYS A 68 3.15 -12.44 -18.99
N PHE A 69 2.21 -12.32 -18.06
CA PHE A 69 0.79 -12.15 -18.34
C PHE A 69 0.33 -10.69 -18.22
N THR A 70 0.89 -9.96 -17.23
CA THR A 70 0.53 -8.57 -16.92
C THR A 70 1.77 -7.73 -16.67
N PRO A 71 2.69 -7.61 -17.66
CA PRO A 71 4.01 -7.00 -17.49
C PRO A 71 3.96 -5.51 -17.10
N ILE A 72 2.99 -4.74 -17.59
CA ILE A 72 2.87 -3.31 -17.24
C ILE A 72 2.54 -3.16 -15.76
N THR A 73 1.62 -3.97 -15.26
CA THR A 73 1.17 -3.96 -13.86
C THR A 73 2.28 -4.45 -12.93
N VAL A 74 2.96 -5.54 -13.29
CA VAL A 74 4.10 -6.05 -12.52
C VAL A 74 5.24 -5.02 -12.50
N ASN A 75 5.57 -4.40 -13.64
CA ASN A 75 6.59 -3.35 -13.71
C ASN A 75 6.26 -2.16 -12.80
N ASN A 76 5.02 -1.72 -12.78
CA ASN A 76 4.55 -0.66 -11.88
C ASN A 76 4.74 -1.05 -10.41
N PHE A 77 4.30 -2.26 -10.05
CA PHE A 77 4.40 -2.74 -8.67
C PHE A 77 5.87 -2.90 -8.23
N VAL A 78 6.72 -3.49 -9.07
CA VAL A 78 8.16 -3.67 -8.82
C VAL A 78 8.87 -2.30 -8.67
N PHE A 79 8.55 -1.34 -9.53
CA PHE A 79 9.09 0.01 -9.43
C PHE A 79 8.74 0.65 -8.09
N LEU A 80 7.48 0.63 -7.70
CA LEU A 80 7.02 1.22 -6.45
C LEU A 80 7.60 0.52 -5.22
N ALA A 81 7.71 -0.82 -5.25
CA ALA A 81 8.30 -1.59 -4.16
C ALA A 81 9.79 -1.29 -4.00
N ASN A 82 10.56 -1.25 -5.11
CA ASN A 82 11.99 -0.94 -5.08
C ASN A 82 12.31 0.51 -4.68
N ASP A 83 11.34 1.40 -4.81
CA ASP A 83 11.45 2.79 -4.34
C ASP A 83 10.81 2.99 -2.95
N ASP A 84 10.64 1.94 -2.15
CA ASP A 84 10.10 1.96 -0.79
C ASP A 84 8.73 2.65 -0.67
N PHE A 85 7.96 2.74 -1.77
CA PHE A 85 6.66 3.43 -1.79
C PHE A 85 5.65 2.78 -0.85
N TYR A 86 5.73 1.46 -0.69
CA TYR A 86 4.82 0.69 0.14
C TYR A 86 5.23 0.64 1.62
N ASP A 87 6.41 1.14 1.96
CA ASP A 87 6.93 1.11 3.33
C ASP A 87 6.04 1.91 4.28
N ASN A 88 5.69 1.26 5.39
CA ASN A 88 4.78 1.79 6.39
C ASN A 88 3.35 2.11 5.89
N THR A 89 2.96 1.70 4.69
CA THR A 89 1.56 1.70 4.26
C THR A 89 0.76 0.64 5.01
N SER A 90 -0.56 0.68 4.95
CA SER A 90 -1.41 -0.25 5.70
C SER A 90 -2.37 -1.03 4.81
N PHE A 91 -2.83 -2.17 5.30
CA PHE A 91 -4.04 -2.81 4.81
C PHE A 91 -5.24 -2.04 5.35
N HIS A 92 -5.61 -0.97 4.67
CA HIS A 92 -6.60 0.00 5.12
C HIS A 92 -8.07 -0.47 5.01
N ARG A 93 -8.34 -1.51 4.21
CA ARG A 93 -9.67 -2.12 4.05
C ARG A 93 -9.56 -3.64 3.97
N VAL A 94 -10.12 -4.33 4.96
CA VAL A 94 -10.03 -5.79 5.08
C VAL A 94 -11.40 -6.35 5.43
N ILE A 95 -12.03 -7.06 4.50
CA ILE A 95 -13.39 -7.59 4.62
C ILE A 95 -13.36 -9.11 4.56
N ASP A 96 -14.00 -9.74 5.56
CA ASP A 96 -14.13 -11.19 5.62
C ASP A 96 -14.73 -11.77 4.35
N ASP A 97 -14.28 -12.95 3.97
CA ASP A 97 -14.76 -13.65 2.78
C ASP A 97 -14.69 -12.83 1.49
N PHE A 98 -13.85 -11.79 1.48
CA PHE A 98 -13.65 -10.96 0.30
C PHE A 98 -12.16 -10.74 0.06
N MET A 99 -11.54 -9.71 0.68
CA MET A 99 -10.14 -9.35 0.38
C MET A 99 -9.51 -8.50 1.48
N ALA A 100 -8.16 -8.42 1.45
CA ALA A 100 -7.35 -7.42 2.15
C ALA A 100 -6.78 -6.42 1.14
N GLN A 101 -7.14 -5.13 1.24
CA GLN A 101 -6.70 -4.06 0.34
C GLN A 101 -5.69 -3.15 1.05
N GLY A 102 -4.57 -2.88 0.35
CA GLY A 102 -3.48 -2.02 0.80
C GLY A 102 -2.89 -1.18 -0.34
N GLY A 103 -1.67 -0.65 -0.12
CA GLY A 103 -0.92 0.10 -1.13
C GLY A 103 -1.34 1.56 -1.32
N ASP A 104 -2.14 2.10 -0.38
CA ASP A 104 -2.46 3.52 -0.31
C ASP A 104 -1.51 4.21 0.68
N PRO A 105 -0.68 5.17 0.25
CA PRO A 105 0.26 5.87 1.14
C PRO A 105 -0.44 6.74 2.19
N THR A 106 -1.70 7.11 1.98
CA THR A 106 -2.50 7.88 2.94
C THR A 106 -3.31 7.01 3.90
N GLY A 107 -3.51 5.73 3.58
CA GLY A 107 -4.33 4.80 4.35
C GLY A 107 -5.84 5.11 4.35
N THR A 108 -6.30 6.02 3.48
CA THR A 108 -7.70 6.48 3.39
C THR A 108 -8.53 5.74 2.34
N GLY A 109 -7.87 5.04 1.42
CA GLY A 109 -8.46 4.40 0.24
C GLY A 109 -8.52 5.32 -0.99
N THR A 110 -8.05 6.57 -0.88
CA THR A 110 -8.10 7.56 -1.97
C THR A 110 -6.73 8.01 -2.47
N GLY A 111 -5.66 7.64 -1.76
CA GLY A 111 -4.28 7.95 -2.12
C GLY A 111 -3.73 7.05 -3.22
N GLY A 112 -2.60 7.47 -3.80
CA GLY A 112 -1.93 6.74 -4.88
C GLY A 112 -0.60 7.38 -5.26
N PRO A 113 0.03 6.91 -6.34
CA PRO A 113 1.38 7.30 -6.72
C PRO A 113 1.45 8.62 -7.50
N GLY A 114 0.33 9.32 -7.72
CA GLY A 114 0.26 10.57 -8.50
C GLY A 114 -0.13 10.37 -9.97
N TYR A 115 -0.21 9.15 -10.45
CA TYR A 115 -0.61 8.79 -11.82
C TYR A 115 -1.60 7.62 -11.83
N TYR A 116 -2.20 7.39 -13.01
CA TYR A 116 -3.03 6.23 -13.28
C TYR A 116 -2.61 5.54 -14.56
N PHE A 117 -2.92 4.22 -14.68
CA PHE A 117 -2.72 3.42 -15.87
C PHE A 117 -3.89 2.47 -16.14
N GLU A 118 -3.93 1.91 -17.35
CA GLU A 118 -5.01 1.06 -17.83
C GLU A 118 -4.99 -0.33 -17.18
N ASN A 119 -6.14 -1.01 -17.21
CA ASN A 119 -6.22 -2.43 -16.90
C ASN A 119 -5.47 -3.27 -17.93
N GLU A 120 -4.92 -4.37 -17.47
CA GLU A 120 -4.21 -5.36 -18.26
C GLU A 120 -4.80 -6.74 -17.95
N PHE A 121 -5.36 -7.41 -18.94
CA PHE A 121 -6.04 -8.68 -18.75
C PHE A 121 -5.41 -9.78 -19.58
N HIS A 122 -5.25 -10.96 -18.96
CA HIS A 122 -4.81 -12.16 -19.65
C HIS A 122 -5.71 -13.33 -19.27
N PRO A 123 -6.14 -14.20 -20.26
CA PRO A 123 -7.13 -15.25 -20.00
C PRO A 123 -6.65 -16.33 -19.03
N GLU A 124 -5.34 -16.53 -18.89
CA GLU A 124 -4.78 -17.53 -18.00
C GLU A 124 -4.71 -17.10 -16.53
N VAL A 125 -4.90 -15.80 -16.21
CA VAL A 125 -4.83 -15.29 -14.84
C VAL A 125 -6.15 -14.66 -14.43
N ARG A 126 -6.77 -15.22 -13.38
CA ARG A 126 -8.12 -14.88 -12.94
C ARG A 126 -8.23 -14.88 -11.43
N HIS A 127 -9.33 -14.34 -10.93
CA HIS A 127 -9.64 -14.37 -9.49
C HIS A 127 -10.28 -15.73 -9.12
N ASP A 128 -9.58 -16.83 -9.36
CA ASP A 128 -10.08 -18.21 -9.28
C ASP A 128 -9.90 -18.88 -7.90
N SER A 129 -9.16 -18.24 -6.99
CA SER A 129 -8.81 -18.83 -5.71
C SER A 129 -8.54 -17.75 -4.64
N ALA A 130 -8.31 -18.17 -3.41
CA ALA A 130 -7.70 -17.34 -2.39
C ALA A 130 -6.24 -17.03 -2.76
N GLY A 131 -5.72 -15.90 -2.26
CA GLY A 131 -4.33 -15.47 -2.43
C GLY A 131 -4.02 -14.79 -3.76
N ILE A 132 -5.02 -14.47 -4.58
CA ILE A 132 -4.80 -13.71 -5.82
C ILE A 132 -4.49 -12.26 -5.49
N LEU A 133 -3.36 -11.75 -6.01
CA LEU A 133 -2.96 -10.35 -5.94
C LEU A 133 -3.49 -9.62 -7.17
N SER A 134 -4.24 -8.54 -6.94
CA SER A 134 -4.93 -7.81 -7.99
C SER A 134 -4.94 -6.31 -7.74
N MET A 135 -5.02 -5.49 -8.80
CA MET A 135 -5.08 -4.04 -8.69
C MET A 135 -6.45 -3.57 -8.18
N ALA A 136 -6.43 -2.74 -7.15
CA ALA A 136 -7.61 -1.96 -6.77
C ALA A 136 -7.70 -0.72 -7.67
N ASN A 137 -8.90 -0.47 -8.18
CA ASN A 137 -9.19 0.70 -9.02
C ASN A 137 -10.64 1.19 -8.83
N ALA A 138 -10.91 2.39 -9.28
CA ALA A 138 -12.25 2.99 -9.29
C ALA A 138 -12.94 2.87 -10.67
N GLY A 139 -12.54 1.87 -11.47
CA GLY A 139 -13.04 1.66 -12.82
C GLY A 139 -12.41 2.61 -13.84
N VAL A 140 -13.16 2.93 -14.88
CA VAL A 140 -12.71 3.85 -15.93
C VAL A 140 -13.29 5.23 -15.70
N GLN A 141 -12.44 6.23 -15.55
CA GLN A 141 -12.83 7.63 -15.38
C GLN A 141 -12.34 8.48 -16.56
N MET A 142 -13.23 9.28 -17.16
CA MET A 142 -12.92 10.09 -18.36
C MET A 142 -12.26 9.27 -19.49
N GLY A 143 -12.64 8.00 -19.63
CA GLY A 143 -12.10 7.09 -20.66
C GLY A 143 -10.75 6.47 -20.35
N LYS A 144 -10.20 6.67 -19.16
CA LYS A 144 -8.91 6.13 -18.71
C LYS A 144 -9.08 5.19 -17.53
N GLY A 145 -8.26 4.15 -17.44
CA GLY A 145 -8.15 3.29 -16.28
C GLY A 145 -7.64 4.05 -15.05
N THR A 146 -7.97 3.54 -13.87
CA THR A 146 -7.62 4.19 -12.61
C THR A 146 -6.75 3.30 -11.71
N ASN A 147 -5.99 2.37 -12.29
CA ASN A 147 -4.97 1.65 -11.54
C ASN A 147 -3.86 2.62 -11.13
N GLY A 148 -3.38 2.50 -9.90
CA GLY A 148 -2.29 3.31 -9.35
C GLY A 148 -1.32 2.44 -8.55
N SER A 149 -1.31 2.60 -7.22
CA SER A 149 -0.51 1.79 -6.30
C SER A 149 -1.33 0.79 -5.49
N GLN A 150 -2.65 1.00 -5.35
CA GLN A 150 -3.48 0.18 -4.49
C GLN A 150 -3.70 -1.21 -5.08
N PHE A 151 -3.60 -2.21 -4.23
CA PHE A 151 -3.81 -3.62 -4.57
C PHE A 151 -4.68 -4.30 -3.51
N PHE A 152 -5.17 -5.49 -3.83
CA PHE A 152 -5.84 -6.37 -2.87
C PHE A 152 -5.42 -7.82 -3.03
N ILE A 153 -5.52 -8.58 -1.94
CA ILE A 153 -5.30 -10.02 -1.90
C ILE A 153 -6.62 -10.70 -1.55
N THR A 154 -7.05 -11.66 -2.35
CA THR A 154 -8.34 -12.34 -2.17
C THR A 154 -8.31 -13.38 -1.05
N PHE A 155 -9.43 -13.53 -0.33
CA PHE A 155 -9.61 -14.61 0.65
C PHE A 155 -10.34 -15.84 0.06
N LYS A 156 -10.88 -15.71 -1.14
CA LYS A 156 -11.55 -16.78 -1.91
C LYS A 156 -11.56 -16.45 -3.40
N ALA A 157 -12.11 -17.32 -4.23
CA ALA A 157 -12.38 -17.00 -5.63
C ALA A 157 -13.38 -15.84 -5.77
N LEU A 158 -13.08 -14.89 -6.66
CA LEU A 158 -13.86 -13.66 -6.88
C LEU A 158 -14.05 -13.39 -8.37
N HIS A 159 -14.52 -14.35 -9.14
CA HIS A 159 -14.74 -14.25 -10.58
C HIS A 159 -15.53 -13.03 -11.07
N PRO A 160 -16.48 -12.45 -10.31
CA PRO A 160 -17.12 -11.20 -10.72
C PRO A 160 -16.14 -10.02 -10.92
N LEU A 161 -14.92 -10.08 -10.35
CA LEU A 161 -13.88 -9.07 -10.51
C LEU A 161 -13.02 -9.25 -11.77
N ASP A 162 -13.11 -10.40 -12.45
CA ASP A 162 -12.38 -10.65 -13.70
C ASP A 162 -12.79 -9.66 -14.79
N GLY A 163 -11.85 -9.33 -15.67
CA GLY A 163 -12.10 -8.54 -16.87
C GLY A 163 -12.87 -9.29 -17.98
N TYR A 164 -13.33 -10.52 -17.74
CA TYR A 164 -13.97 -11.43 -18.70
C TYR A 164 -15.45 -11.67 -18.36
N GLU A 165 -16.27 -11.94 -19.37
CA GLU A 165 -17.72 -12.10 -19.22
C GLU A 165 -18.09 -13.32 -18.35
N SER A 166 -17.28 -14.40 -18.40
CA SER A 166 -17.48 -15.58 -17.57
C SER A 166 -16.15 -16.30 -17.29
N THR A 167 -16.19 -17.31 -16.43
CA THR A 167 -15.04 -18.15 -16.09
C THR A 167 -14.52 -19.00 -17.24
N THR A 168 -15.35 -19.24 -18.25
CA THR A 168 -15.04 -20.09 -19.43
C THR A 168 -14.93 -19.29 -20.72
N SER A 169 -15.05 -17.96 -20.65
CA SER A 169 -15.00 -17.08 -21.83
C SER A 169 -13.75 -16.20 -21.78
N ASP A 170 -13.06 -16.06 -22.90
CA ASP A 170 -11.98 -15.09 -23.10
C ASP A 170 -12.49 -13.75 -23.67
N LYS A 171 -13.81 -13.61 -23.78
CA LYS A 171 -14.43 -12.35 -24.18
C LYS A 171 -14.40 -11.36 -23.02
N LEU A 172 -13.80 -10.20 -23.28
CA LEU A 172 -13.69 -9.13 -22.29
C LEU A 172 -15.05 -8.50 -21.99
N LYS A 173 -15.28 -8.18 -20.71
CA LYS A 173 -16.37 -7.30 -20.29
C LYS A 173 -16.18 -5.90 -20.85
N ASN A 174 -17.25 -5.16 -20.97
CA ASN A 174 -17.17 -3.73 -21.21
C ASN A 174 -16.85 -3.00 -19.88
N CYS A 175 -15.58 -2.96 -19.51
CA CYS A 175 -15.10 -2.34 -18.28
C CYS A 175 -15.27 -0.80 -18.26
N LYS A 176 -15.71 -0.19 -19.36
CA LYS A 176 -16.04 1.26 -19.42
C LYS A 176 -17.46 1.56 -18.97
N MET A 177 -18.29 0.52 -18.79
CA MET A 177 -19.65 0.71 -18.28
C MET A 177 -19.64 1.02 -16.80
N PRO A 178 -20.47 1.95 -16.33
CA PRO A 178 -20.64 2.22 -14.91
C PRO A 178 -20.97 0.94 -14.13
N MET A 179 -20.41 0.80 -12.93
CA MET A 179 -20.63 -0.34 -12.03
C MET A 179 -20.07 -1.69 -12.53
N THR A 180 -19.29 -1.72 -13.61
CA THR A 180 -18.60 -2.93 -14.05
C THR A 180 -17.25 -3.01 -13.36
N SER A 181 -17.10 -3.99 -12.46
CA SER A 181 -15.82 -4.30 -11.82
C SER A 181 -14.93 -5.07 -12.79
N CYS A 182 -13.73 -4.56 -13.03
CA CYS A 182 -12.68 -5.22 -13.80
C CYS A 182 -11.34 -4.88 -13.14
N HIS A 183 -10.68 -5.89 -12.64
CA HIS A 183 -9.41 -5.72 -11.91
C HIS A 183 -8.32 -6.58 -12.54
N THR A 184 -7.12 -6.03 -12.65
CA THR A 184 -5.95 -6.73 -13.21
C THR A 184 -5.37 -7.67 -12.17
N VAL A 185 -5.40 -8.96 -12.44
CA VAL A 185 -4.67 -9.98 -11.68
C VAL A 185 -3.20 -9.94 -12.09
N PHE A 186 -2.28 -9.79 -11.12
CA PHE A 186 -0.85 -9.69 -11.43
C PHE A 186 0.06 -10.52 -10.51
N GLY A 187 -0.50 -11.37 -9.66
CA GLY A 187 0.27 -12.30 -8.83
C GLY A 187 -0.60 -13.22 -8.00
N LYS A 188 0.07 -14.13 -7.30
CA LYS A 188 -0.55 -15.11 -6.39
C LYS A 188 0.35 -15.39 -5.19
N VAL A 189 -0.23 -15.44 -4.01
CA VAL A 189 0.46 -15.87 -2.79
C VAL A 189 0.87 -17.33 -2.92
N ILE A 190 2.17 -17.60 -2.82
CA ILE A 190 2.74 -18.96 -2.89
C ILE A 190 3.19 -19.47 -1.53
N GLU A 191 3.50 -18.56 -0.59
CA GLU A 191 3.87 -18.90 0.78
C GLU A 191 3.23 -17.91 1.76
N GLY A 192 2.93 -18.36 2.97
CA GLY A 192 2.45 -17.49 4.05
C GLY A 192 0.97 -17.09 3.96
N MET A 193 0.11 -17.86 3.26
CA MET A 193 -1.33 -17.55 3.19
C MET A 193 -2.01 -17.48 4.57
N ASN A 194 -1.47 -18.20 5.58
CA ASN A 194 -1.91 -18.08 6.95
C ASN A 194 -1.65 -16.68 7.54
N VAL A 195 -0.57 -16.01 7.16
CA VAL A 195 -0.28 -14.61 7.55
C VAL A 195 -1.29 -13.67 6.90
N VAL A 196 -1.59 -13.87 5.61
CA VAL A 196 -2.61 -13.11 4.88
C VAL A 196 -3.99 -13.26 5.54
N ASN A 197 -4.39 -14.48 5.90
CA ASN A 197 -5.66 -14.75 6.57
C ASN A 197 -5.76 -14.11 7.97
N ASN A 198 -4.62 -13.85 8.62
CA ASN A 198 -4.53 -13.21 9.92
C ASN A 198 -4.40 -11.67 9.85
N ILE A 199 -4.47 -11.08 8.68
CA ILE A 199 -4.57 -9.62 8.56
C ILE A 199 -5.87 -9.16 9.23
N SER A 200 -5.73 -8.17 10.12
CA SER A 200 -6.83 -7.69 10.96
C SER A 200 -7.97 -7.12 10.12
N ARG A 201 -9.19 -7.60 10.38
CA ARG A 201 -10.39 -7.11 9.70
C ARG A 201 -10.59 -5.63 9.99
N ARG A 202 -10.86 -4.85 8.96
CA ARG A 202 -10.99 -3.41 9.05
C ARG A 202 -11.96 -2.85 8.01
N ASP A 203 -13.01 -2.22 8.49
CA ASP A 203 -13.89 -1.39 7.67
C ASP A 203 -13.46 0.08 7.83
N PRO A 204 -12.97 0.75 6.77
CA PRO A 204 -12.50 2.12 6.85
C PRO A 204 -13.58 3.13 7.22
N LEU A 205 -14.87 2.79 7.08
CA LEU A 205 -15.98 3.68 7.42
C LEU A 205 -16.21 3.81 8.92
N VAL A 206 -15.76 2.83 9.72
CA VAL A 206 -16.00 2.79 11.18
C VAL A 206 -14.72 2.61 12.00
N ALA A 207 -13.61 2.22 11.38
CA ALA A 207 -12.36 1.96 12.08
C ALA A 207 -11.69 3.26 12.55
N THR A 208 -11.28 3.31 13.81
CA THR A 208 -10.52 4.41 14.41
C THR A 208 -9.02 4.20 14.34
N GLU A 209 -8.57 2.94 14.25
CA GLU A 209 -7.16 2.58 14.22
C GLU A 209 -6.69 2.33 12.77
N SER A 210 -5.39 2.46 12.57
CA SER A 210 -4.75 2.06 11.29
C SER A 210 -4.88 0.54 11.10
N GLY A 211 -4.91 0.09 9.84
CA GLY A 211 -4.80 -1.34 9.53
C GLY A 211 -3.40 -1.91 9.82
N ASP A 212 -3.25 -3.21 9.64
CA ASP A 212 -1.94 -3.86 9.74
C ASP A 212 -0.95 -3.22 8.76
N ILE A 213 0.22 -2.88 9.28
CA ILE A 213 1.24 -2.13 8.55
C ILE A 213 2.13 -3.09 7.75
N ILE A 214 2.33 -2.77 6.48
CA ILE A 214 3.38 -3.33 5.64
C ILE A 214 4.68 -2.64 6.05
N GLN A 215 5.61 -3.40 6.63
CA GLN A 215 6.91 -2.86 7.02
C GLN A 215 7.71 -2.48 5.77
N ASN A 216 7.82 -3.42 4.84
CA ASN A 216 8.42 -3.25 3.50
C ASN A 216 7.99 -4.40 2.58
N ILE A 217 8.27 -4.23 1.28
CA ILE A 217 8.12 -5.27 0.26
C ILE A 217 9.47 -5.44 -0.44
N GLU A 218 10.03 -6.64 -0.37
CA GLU A 218 11.29 -7.00 -1.05
C GLU A 218 11.00 -7.71 -2.37
N ILE A 219 11.63 -7.26 -3.45
CA ILE A 219 11.53 -7.92 -4.77
C ILE A 219 12.69 -8.88 -4.97
N ILE A 220 12.38 -10.15 -5.18
CA ILE A 220 13.33 -11.19 -5.53
C ILE A 220 13.23 -11.46 -7.03
N VAL A 221 14.37 -11.52 -7.71
CA VAL A 221 14.44 -11.80 -9.15
C VAL A 221 15.23 -13.09 -9.35
N ASN A 222 14.53 -14.12 -9.78
CA ASN A 222 15.13 -15.43 -10.10
C ASN A 222 15.52 -15.51 -11.60
N LYS A 223 16.46 -16.39 -11.89
CA LYS A 223 16.97 -16.58 -13.27
C LYS A 223 16.07 -17.49 -14.07
#